data_aec45a73c3004b130772358a4944c4fc
#
_entry.id   aec45a73c3004b130772358a4944c4fc
#
_cell.length_a   1.000
_cell.length_b   1.000
_cell.length_c   1.000
_cell.angle_alpha   90.00
_cell.angle_beta   90.00
_cell.angle_gamma   90.00
#
_symmetry.space_group_name_H-M   'P 1'
#
loop_
_entity.id
_entity.type
_entity.pdbx_description
1 polymer ?
#
loop_
_entity_poly.entity_id
_entity_poly.type
_entity_poly.pdbx_seq_one_letter_code
_entity_poly.pdbx_strand_id
1 'polypeptide(L)'
;MQTVPAKWNDILAGDYQVDFKAVINGKTYTYGEIKSARITKSMMDKLTIGQANSAMLDMVFEPNGTIPTAEEIKCYIRLKDYGDVATDWLPFGTFYIDTRSTDAYGWMTITAYDAMLKAEQDYIDNSGTYPMAMSSAVNYICGKMGVELDSRSQIAPYTVDSPTEVYTMREVLCGIAAASGGNFVITEEGKLRLIRLASPENSGDVPVMSCDILGDTVTIGKVTLYPDSNTQYSAGGSGYEIQADCIYATQEICNYVRGVLNCVKYLPYSAGTAFFNPALELGDSVKPNGNASIMASAAFTVGVSMSADIEAPIETEVNHEYPYQARTREERMNARSFSEIRKSTEQIALEVSGKIDGDQAQALVDINLNGLTLSYTAAENGANITLSKDGVNITGLVKVGTITADNINLTGAITFGDLSTDLQTKIESSNVPEYIQATYIDFTKVQSPYIEANEIGLRGGYFHVMDASGQVDYGYIGAGSGNSGGGGTTQITNGVVMAYGGNSNLDLGGHYIIVTEGGVRMTAGQNSLYVTNSGVYKTVNGVNSAIGDSVAVFG
;
A
#
# COMPACT_ATOMS: atom_id res chain seq x y z
N MET A 1 -17.62 -25.07 1.09
CA MET A 1 -17.05 -25.86 -0.02
C MET A 1 -17.65 -25.35 -1.32
N GLN A 2 -16.85 -25.25 -2.36
CA GLN A 2 -17.30 -24.86 -3.71
C GLN A 2 -18.32 -25.85 -4.27
N THR A 3 -19.14 -25.39 -5.22
CA THR A 3 -19.97 -26.28 -6.03
C THR A 3 -19.07 -27.05 -7.01
N VAL A 4 -18.98 -28.36 -6.83
CA VAL A 4 -18.06 -29.19 -7.61
C VAL A 4 -18.66 -29.67 -8.94
N PRO A 5 -17.84 -29.84 -9.98
CA PRO A 5 -18.26 -30.40 -11.27
C PRO A 5 -18.77 -31.84 -11.17
N ALA A 6 -19.47 -32.29 -12.20
CA ALA A 6 -19.85 -33.69 -12.33
C ALA A 6 -18.62 -34.61 -12.23
N LYS A 7 -18.81 -35.83 -11.69
CA LYS A 7 -17.77 -36.84 -11.43
C LYS A 7 -16.70 -36.46 -10.40
N TRP A 8 -16.75 -35.25 -9.82
CA TRP A 8 -15.74 -34.82 -8.82
C TRP A 8 -15.65 -35.80 -7.66
N ASN A 9 -16.78 -36.08 -7.02
CA ASN A 9 -16.81 -36.97 -5.85
C ASN A 9 -16.47 -38.44 -6.21
N ASP A 10 -16.81 -38.88 -7.41
CA ASP A 10 -16.50 -40.24 -7.85
C ASP A 10 -14.98 -40.40 -8.04
N ILE A 11 -14.33 -39.41 -8.66
CA ILE A 11 -12.87 -39.41 -8.86
C ILE A 11 -12.15 -39.20 -7.52
N LEU A 12 -12.65 -38.31 -6.67
CA LEU A 12 -12.06 -38.03 -5.35
C LEU A 12 -12.06 -39.27 -4.43
N ALA A 13 -13.03 -40.17 -4.60
CA ALA A 13 -13.13 -41.40 -3.83
C ALA A 13 -12.11 -42.49 -4.24
N GLY A 14 -11.43 -42.31 -5.37
CA GLY A 14 -10.43 -43.22 -5.92
C GLY A 14 -9.02 -42.66 -5.88
N ASP A 15 -8.15 -43.25 -6.68
CA ASP A 15 -6.82 -42.73 -6.93
C ASP A 15 -6.91 -41.62 -8.01
N TYR A 16 -6.39 -40.45 -7.71
CA TYR A 16 -6.47 -39.30 -8.60
C TYR A 16 -5.21 -38.44 -8.56
N GLN A 17 -5.07 -37.61 -9.58
CA GLN A 17 -4.15 -36.48 -9.63
C GLN A 17 -4.91 -35.19 -9.78
N VAL A 18 -4.30 -34.09 -9.38
CA VAL A 18 -4.84 -32.73 -9.54
C VAL A 18 -4.08 -32.05 -10.68
N ASP A 19 -4.78 -31.76 -11.77
CA ASP A 19 -4.24 -30.92 -12.81
C ASP A 19 -4.47 -29.44 -12.44
N PHE A 20 -3.48 -28.60 -12.72
CA PHE A 20 -3.53 -27.15 -12.53
C PHE A 20 -3.26 -26.42 -13.84
N LYS A 21 -3.94 -25.31 -14.05
CA LYS A 21 -3.61 -24.36 -15.10
C LYS A 21 -3.77 -22.93 -14.63
N ALA A 22 -2.95 -22.04 -15.18
CA ALA A 22 -3.09 -20.59 -15.08
C ALA A 22 -3.38 -20.00 -16.46
N VAL A 23 -4.30 -19.05 -16.52
CA VAL A 23 -4.61 -18.29 -17.75
C VAL A 23 -4.17 -16.86 -17.52
N ILE A 24 -3.23 -16.37 -18.33
CA ILE A 24 -2.61 -15.05 -18.23
C ILE A 24 -2.65 -14.41 -19.63
N ASN A 25 -3.25 -13.24 -19.76
CA ASN A 25 -3.36 -12.53 -21.04
C ASN A 25 -3.90 -13.43 -22.17
N GLY A 26 -4.95 -14.22 -21.86
CA GLY A 26 -5.59 -15.15 -22.80
C GLY A 26 -4.78 -16.40 -23.16
N LYS A 27 -3.57 -16.59 -22.61
CA LYS A 27 -2.74 -17.78 -22.80
C LYS A 27 -2.87 -18.72 -21.61
N THR A 28 -2.91 -20.00 -21.89
CA THR A 28 -2.99 -21.05 -20.87
C THR A 28 -1.59 -21.59 -20.61
N TYR A 29 -1.21 -21.65 -19.35
CA TYR A 29 0.01 -22.26 -18.83
C TYR A 29 -0.37 -23.48 -18.00
N THR A 30 0.32 -24.57 -18.23
CA THR A 30 0.08 -25.85 -17.58
C THR A 30 1.37 -26.38 -16.94
N TYR A 31 1.34 -27.59 -16.47
CA TYR A 31 2.45 -28.27 -15.81
C TYR A 31 3.78 -28.26 -16.62
N GLY A 32 3.73 -28.18 -17.95
CA GLY A 32 4.93 -28.10 -18.79
C GLY A 32 5.64 -26.75 -18.73
N GLU A 33 4.87 -25.67 -18.57
CA GLU A 33 5.38 -24.30 -18.54
C GLU A 33 5.50 -23.74 -17.11
N ILE A 34 4.77 -24.30 -16.15
CA ILE A 34 4.81 -23.87 -14.74
C ILE A 34 5.80 -24.74 -13.98
N LYS A 35 6.88 -24.12 -13.49
CA LYS A 35 7.91 -24.76 -12.69
C LYS A 35 7.45 -24.99 -11.24
N SER A 36 6.78 -23.99 -10.66
CA SER A 36 6.19 -24.06 -9.32
C SER A 36 5.07 -23.02 -9.21
N ALA A 37 4.07 -23.35 -8.41
CA ALA A 37 3.04 -22.40 -7.98
C ALA A 37 2.67 -22.69 -6.53
N ARG A 38 2.53 -21.62 -5.73
CA ARG A 38 2.06 -21.68 -4.36
C ARG A 38 0.95 -20.65 -4.17
N ILE A 39 -0.19 -21.09 -3.68
CA ILE A 39 -1.31 -20.20 -3.33
C ILE A 39 -1.49 -20.24 -1.83
N THR A 40 -1.32 -19.09 -1.20
CA THR A 40 -1.51 -18.92 0.24
C THR A 40 -2.74 -18.08 0.50
N LYS A 41 -3.64 -18.55 1.33
CA LYS A 41 -4.86 -17.85 1.71
C LYS A 41 -5.17 -18.07 3.19
N SER A 42 -5.66 -17.03 3.84
CA SER A 42 -6.03 -17.07 5.25
C SER A 42 -7.25 -16.20 5.50
N MET A 43 -8.22 -16.69 6.25
CA MET A 43 -9.26 -15.83 6.80
C MET A 43 -8.82 -15.18 8.11
N MET A 44 -7.89 -15.81 8.83
CA MET A 44 -7.29 -15.31 10.08
C MET A 44 -5.98 -16.03 10.35
N ASP A 45 -4.94 -15.29 10.70
CA ASP A 45 -3.64 -15.84 11.12
C ASP A 45 -3.57 -16.07 12.63
N LYS A 46 -4.41 -15.34 13.36
CA LYS A 46 -4.67 -15.50 14.79
C LYS A 46 -6.17 -15.56 15.01
N LEU A 47 -6.60 -16.04 16.15
CA LEU A 47 -8.00 -16.05 16.52
C LEU A 47 -8.53 -14.63 16.69
N THR A 48 -9.05 -14.07 15.63
CA THR A 48 -9.61 -12.71 15.58
C THR A 48 -10.72 -12.60 14.54
N ILE A 49 -11.44 -11.49 14.59
CA ILE A 49 -12.42 -11.06 13.60
C ILE A 49 -12.05 -9.65 13.10
N GLY A 50 -12.69 -9.19 12.04
CA GLY A 50 -12.44 -7.84 11.52
C GLY A 50 -11.25 -7.76 10.58
N GLN A 51 -10.90 -8.86 9.94
CA GLN A 51 -9.85 -8.89 8.91
C GLN A 51 -10.46 -8.90 7.51
N ALA A 52 -9.71 -8.38 6.56
CA ALA A 52 -9.98 -8.46 5.12
C ALA A 52 -8.67 -8.86 4.42
N ASN A 53 -8.43 -10.17 4.38
CA ASN A 53 -7.16 -10.75 3.96
C ASN A 53 -7.13 -11.00 2.44
N SER A 54 -5.98 -10.72 1.82
CA SER A 54 -5.70 -11.10 0.43
C SER A 54 -5.12 -12.50 0.37
N ALA A 55 -5.56 -13.30 -0.59
CA ALA A 55 -4.81 -14.48 -1.00
C ALA A 55 -3.65 -14.06 -1.91
N MET A 56 -2.56 -14.83 -1.85
CA MET A 56 -1.32 -14.59 -2.60
C MET A 56 -0.99 -15.80 -3.48
N LEU A 57 -0.59 -15.53 -4.70
CA LEU A 57 -0.03 -16.49 -5.63
C LEU A 57 1.44 -16.16 -5.89
N ASP A 58 2.33 -17.08 -5.55
CA ASP A 58 3.71 -17.09 -6.00
C ASP A 58 3.86 -18.15 -7.11
N MET A 59 4.33 -17.74 -8.28
CA MET A 59 4.48 -18.65 -9.40
C MET A 59 5.77 -18.41 -10.18
N VAL A 60 6.42 -19.50 -10.58
CA VAL A 60 7.57 -19.50 -11.50
C VAL A 60 7.18 -20.26 -12.74
N PHE A 61 7.27 -19.60 -13.90
CA PHE A 61 6.83 -20.18 -15.16
C PHE A 61 7.64 -19.65 -16.36
N GLU A 62 7.58 -20.36 -17.49
CA GLU A 62 8.18 -19.92 -18.74
C GLU A 62 7.18 -19.05 -19.51
N PRO A 63 7.40 -17.73 -19.67
CA PRO A 63 6.43 -16.84 -20.30
C PRO A 63 6.41 -17.02 -21.80
N ASN A 64 5.24 -17.25 -22.38
CA ASN A 64 5.05 -17.28 -23.82
C ASN A 64 4.67 -15.89 -24.33
N GLY A 65 5.67 -15.01 -24.47
CA GLY A 65 5.54 -13.61 -24.90
C GLY A 65 5.52 -12.63 -23.73
N THR A 66 5.17 -11.38 -24.02
CA THR A 66 5.16 -10.32 -23.04
C THR A 66 3.98 -10.47 -22.09
N ILE A 67 4.25 -10.46 -20.80
CA ILE A 67 3.23 -10.39 -19.75
C ILE A 67 3.10 -8.94 -19.32
N PRO A 68 1.92 -8.30 -19.42
CA PRO A 68 1.70 -6.94 -18.89
C PRO A 68 1.91 -6.86 -17.37
N THR A 69 2.13 -5.65 -16.86
CA THR A 69 2.06 -5.37 -15.42
C THR A 69 0.61 -5.33 -14.97
N ALA A 70 0.34 -5.73 -13.74
CA ALA A 70 -1.00 -5.81 -13.17
C ALA A 70 -1.98 -6.71 -13.95
N GLU A 71 -1.45 -7.65 -14.75
CA GLU A 71 -2.26 -8.59 -15.54
C GLU A 71 -3.02 -9.54 -14.62
N GLU A 72 -4.22 -9.89 -15.06
CA GLU A 72 -5.08 -10.85 -14.37
C GLU A 72 -4.61 -12.28 -14.63
N ILE A 73 -4.56 -13.08 -13.58
CA ILE A 73 -4.25 -14.51 -13.62
C ILE A 73 -5.45 -15.27 -13.10
N LYS A 74 -6.03 -16.12 -13.94
CA LYS A 74 -7.09 -17.05 -13.53
C LYS A 74 -6.52 -18.44 -13.35
N CYS A 75 -6.58 -18.94 -12.11
CA CYS A 75 -6.14 -20.28 -11.77
C CYS A 75 -7.32 -21.25 -11.76
N TYR A 76 -7.07 -22.46 -12.23
CA TYR A 76 -8.07 -23.53 -12.27
C TYR A 76 -7.43 -24.85 -11.90
N ILE A 77 -8.23 -25.73 -11.31
CA ILE A 77 -7.89 -27.11 -11.01
C ILE A 77 -8.92 -28.06 -11.60
N ARG A 78 -8.54 -29.30 -11.80
CA ARG A 78 -9.46 -30.40 -12.08
C ARG A 78 -8.90 -31.69 -11.50
N LEU A 79 -9.77 -32.62 -11.20
CA LEU A 79 -9.37 -33.98 -10.86
C LEU A 79 -9.30 -34.84 -12.10
N LYS A 80 -8.31 -35.73 -12.15
CA LYS A 80 -8.12 -36.71 -13.21
C LYS A 80 -7.79 -38.05 -12.58
N ASP A 81 -8.46 -39.12 -13.01
CA ASP A 81 -8.11 -40.47 -12.61
C ASP A 81 -6.99 -41.05 -13.51
N TYR A 82 -6.47 -42.22 -13.13
CA TYR A 82 -5.45 -42.90 -13.92
C TYR A 82 -6.00 -43.56 -15.23
N GLY A 83 -7.30 -43.54 -15.43
CA GLY A 83 -7.99 -43.96 -16.66
C GLY A 83 -8.24 -42.84 -17.66
N ASP A 84 -7.61 -41.66 -17.45
CA ASP A 84 -7.76 -40.45 -18.27
C ASP A 84 -9.15 -39.79 -18.20
N VAL A 85 -10.01 -40.19 -17.26
CA VAL A 85 -11.27 -39.50 -17.01
C VAL A 85 -10.97 -38.28 -16.14
N ALA A 86 -11.38 -37.09 -16.60
CA ALA A 86 -11.18 -35.86 -15.88
C ALA A 86 -12.52 -35.13 -15.61
N THR A 87 -12.56 -34.34 -14.56
CA THR A 87 -13.66 -33.40 -14.32
C THR A 87 -13.53 -32.17 -15.21
N ASP A 88 -14.57 -31.35 -15.29
CA ASP A 88 -14.45 -30.00 -15.77
C ASP A 88 -13.53 -29.16 -14.85
N TRP A 89 -13.01 -28.06 -15.38
CA TRP A 89 -12.15 -27.17 -14.65
C TRP A 89 -12.94 -26.38 -13.59
N LEU A 90 -12.46 -26.43 -12.34
CA LEU A 90 -12.99 -25.69 -11.20
C LEU A 90 -12.14 -24.43 -11.00
N PRO A 91 -12.71 -23.24 -10.81
CA PRO A 91 -11.96 -22.03 -10.42
C PRO A 91 -11.16 -22.26 -9.14
N PHE A 92 -9.93 -21.74 -9.08
CA PHE A 92 -9.03 -21.88 -7.94
C PHE A 92 -8.43 -20.55 -7.47
N GLY A 93 -8.92 -19.47 -8.02
CA GLY A 93 -8.59 -18.10 -7.66
C GLY A 93 -8.32 -17.21 -8.88
N THR A 94 -8.55 -15.93 -8.68
CA THR A 94 -8.21 -14.86 -9.62
C THR A 94 -7.26 -13.90 -8.93
N PHE A 95 -6.09 -13.68 -9.52
CA PHE A 95 -5.01 -12.88 -8.95
C PHE A 95 -4.59 -11.77 -9.91
N TYR A 96 -3.96 -10.74 -9.40
CA TYR A 96 -3.42 -9.60 -10.14
C TYR A 96 -1.93 -9.49 -9.84
N ILE A 97 -1.10 -9.41 -10.85
CA ILE A 97 0.36 -9.36 -10.72
C ILE A 97 0.75 -8.08 -9.98
N ASP A 98 1.43 -8.23 -8.84
CA ASP A 98 2.03 -7.14 -8.09
C ASP A 98 3.50 -6.99 -8.47
N THR A 99 4.27 -8.06 -8.37
CA THR A 99 5.69 -8.07 -8.73
C THR A 99 6.02 -9.14 -9.75
N ARG A 100 7.04 -8.86 -10.56
CA ARG A 100 7.58 -9.83 -11.52
C ARG A 100 9.07 -9.62 -11.74
N SER A 101 9.78 -10.71 -11.94
CA SER A 101 11.18 -10.70 -12.37
C SER A 101 11.41 -11.84 -13.36
N THR A 102 12.41 -11.70 -14.21
CA THR A 102 12.81 -12.78 -15.15
C THR A 102 14.27 -13.08 -14.92
N ASP A 103 14.61 -14.34 -14.74
CA ASP A 103 15.98 -14.78 -14.55
C ASP A 103 16.75 -14.88 -15.87
N ALA A 104 18.05 -15.21 -15.80
CA ALA A 104 18.93 -15.34 -16.97
C ALA A 104 18.55 -16.51 -17.89
N TYR A 105 17.72 -17.43 -17.43
CA TYR A 105 17.26 -18.60 -18.18
C TYR A 105 15.88 -18.40 -18.81
N GLY A 106 15.27 -17.23 -18.59
CA GLY A 106 13.96 -16.91 -19.15
C GLY A 106 12.78 -17.28 -18.24
N TRP A 107 13.02 -17.85 -17.06
CA TRP A 107 11.94 -18.11 -16.09
C TRP A 107 11.46 -16.82 -15.45
N MET A 108 10.15 -16.63 -15.49
CA MET A 108 9.51 -15.50 -14.85
C MET A 108 8.98 -15.91 -13.47
N THR A 109 9.39 -15.17 -12.45
CA THR A 109 8.85 -15.26 -11.09
C THR A 109 7.87 -14.12 -10.89
N ILE A 110 6.68 -14.44 -10.43
CA ILE A 110 5.64 -13.45 -10.10
C ILE A 110 5.12 -13.67 -8.68
N THR A 111 4.79 -12.57 -8.03
CA THR A 111 3.89 -12.53 -6.86
C THR A 111 2.64 -11.76 -7.25
N ALA A 112 1.48 -12.34 -7.00
CA ALA A 112 0.20 -11.76 -7.34
C ALA A 112 -0.78 -11.90 -6.17
N TYR A 113 -1.68 -10.94 -6.03
CA TYR A 113 -2.70 -10.92 -4.99
C TYR A 113 -4.10 -10.97 -5.61
N ASP A 114 -5.06 -11.44 -4.84
CA ASP A 114 -6.46 -11.44 -5.26
C ASP A 114 -7.06 -10.03 -5.33
N ALA A 115 -8.35 -9.93 -5.63
CA ALA A 115 -9.04 -8.66 -5.80
C ALA A 115 -9.08 -7.79 -4.52
N MET A 116 -8.74 -8.33 -3.33
CA MET A 116 -8.64 -7.55 -2.10
C MET A 116 -7.58 -6.45 -2.18
N LEU A 117 -6.55 -6.63 -3.04
CA LEU A 117 -5.57 -5.58 -3.35
C LEU A 117 -6.24 -4.26 -3.80
N LYS A 118 -7.35 -4.33 -4.51
CA LYS A 118 -8.09 -3.15 -4.99
C LYS A 118 -8.80 -2.39 -3.86
N ALA A 119 -8.99 -3.03 -2.70
CA ALA A 119 -9.60 -2.41 -1.53
C ALA A 119 -8.66 -1.46 -0.76
N GLU A 120 -7.37 -1.39 -1.14
CA GLU A 120 -6.42 -0.41 -0.58
C GLU A 120 -6.71 1.04 -1.00
N GLN A 121 -7.60 1.25 -1.95
CA GLN A 121 -8.03 2.58 -2.38
C GLN A 121 -8.92 3.24 -1.33
N ASP A 122 -8.99 4.58 -1.39
CA ASP A 122 -9.83 5.37 -0.50
C ASP A 122 -11.31 5.01 -0.64
N TYR A 123 -12.00 4.89 0.49
CA TYR A 123 -13.44 4.81 0.51
C TYR A 123 -14.03 6.21 0.31
N ILE A 124 -14.36 6.54 -0.93
CA ILE A 124 -14.99 7.81 -1.31
C ILE A 124 -16.37 7.51 -1.87
N ASP A 125 -17.39 7.63 -1.04
CA ASP A 125 -18.79 7.54 -1.47
C ASP A 125 -19.47 8.91 -1.33
N ASN A 126 -19.37 9.71 -2.37
CA ASN A 126 -20.02 11.01 -2.47
C ASN A 126 -21.51 10.92 -2.90
N SER A 127 -21.98 9.71 -3.26
CA SER A 127 -23.34 9.46 -3.74
C SER A 127 -24.25 8.85 -2.67
N GLY A 128 -23.67 8.39 -1.56
CA GLY A 128 -24.38 7.70 -0.50
C GLY A 128 -25.25 8.63 0.35
N THR A 129 -26.44 8.16 0.68
CA THR A 129 -27.27 8.80 1.72
C THR A 129 -26.94 8.15 3.05
N TYR A 130 -26.47 8.95 4.00
CA TYR A 130 -26.15 8.48 5.35
C TYR A 130 -27.26 8.80 6.36
N PRO A 131 -27.47 7.98 7.40
CA PRO A 131 -26.77 6.71 7.65
C PRO A 131 -27.08 5.65 6.59
N MET A 132 -26.04 4.91 6.16
CA MET A 132 -26.11 3.88 5.13
C MET A 132 -26.07 2.48 5.77
N ALA A 133 -26.86 1.53 5.29
CA ALA A 133 -26.74 0.15 5.74
C ALA A 133 -25.35 -0.42 5.44
N MET A 134 -24.74 -1.16 6.38
CA MET A 134 -23.42 -1.80 6.18
C MET A 134 -23.39 -2.69 4.93
N SER A 135 -24.49 -3.38 4.62
CA SER A 135 -24.62 -4.17 3.39
C SER A 135 -24.54 -3.31 2.11
N SER A 136 -25.05 -2.07 2.15
CA SER A 136 -24.95 -1.14 1.02
C SER A 136 -23.53 -0.62 0.85
N ALA A 137 -22.83 -0.33 1.96
CA ALA A 137 -21.42 0.05 1.93
C ALA A 137 -20.55 -1.09 1.35
N VAL A 138 -20.78 -2.33 1.74
CA VAL A 138 -20.09 -3.50 1.16
C VAL A 138 -20.36 -3.63 -0.34
N ASN A 139 -21.62 -3.47 -0.77
CA ASN A 139 -21.96 -3.53 -2.21
C ASN A 139 -21.31 -2.39 -3.01
N TYR A 140 -21.21 -1.19 -2.44
CA TYR A 140 -20.47 -0.09 -3.04
C TYR A 140 -18.99 -0.45 -3.23
N ILE A 141 -18.35 -1.00 -2.19
CA ILE A 141 -16.95 -1.46 -2.26
C ILE A 141 -16.79 -2.57 -3.31
N CYS A 142 -17.70 -3.55 -3.34
CA CYS A 142 -17.71 -4.60 -4.36
C CYS A 142 -17.73 -4.01 -5.78
N GLY A 143 -18.58 -3.01 -6.02
CA GLY A 143 -18.64 -2.30 -7.30
C GLY A 143 -17.33 -1.61 -7.66
N LYS A 144 -16.64 -1.00 -6.69
CA LYS A 144 -15.33 -0.37 -6.90
C LYS A 144 -14.21 -1.38 -7.15
N MET A 145 -14.22 -2.49 -6.45
CA MET A 145 -13.27 -3.58 -6.65
C MET A 145 -13.52 -4.36 -7.96
N GLY A 146 -14.72 -4.25 -8.54
CA GLY A 146 -15.14 -5.03 -9.69
C GLY A 146 -15.40 -6.51 -9.34
N VAL A 147 -15.91 -6.77 -8.14
CA VAL A 147 -16.30 -8.11 -7.66
C VAL A 147 -17.77 -8.14 -7.24
N GLU A 148 -18.34 -9.33 -7.14
CA GLU A 148 -19.68 -9.53 -6.58
C GLU A 148 -19.60 -9.91 -5.10
N LEU A 149 -20.61 -9.56 -4.33
CA LEU A 149 -20.76 -10.08 -2.97
C LEU A 149 -21.27 -11.53 -3.03
N ASP A 150 -20.56 -12.44 -2.37
CA ASP A 150 -21.02 -13.83 -2.24
C ASP A 150 -22.32 -13.88 -1.42
N SER A 151 -23.33 -14.55 -1.95
CA SER A 151 -24.68 -14.65 -1.34
C SER A 151 -24.71 -15.33 0.04
N ARG A 152 -23.64 -16.06 0.39
CA ARG A 152 -23.47 -16.69 1.72
C ARG A 152 -23.05 -15.67 2.80
N SER A 153 -22.68 -14.45 2.41
CA SER A 153 -22.26 -13.39 3.33
C SER A 153 -23.43 -12.87 4.17
N GLN A 154 -23.27 -12.87 5.48
CA GLN A 154 -24.29 -12.35 6.41
C GLN A 154 -23.77 -11.08 7.09
N ILE A 155 -24.00 -9.93 6.45
CA ILE A 155 -23.59 -8.64 6.97
C ILE A 155 -24.47 -8.24 8.15
N ALA A 156 -23.88 -7.62 9.18
CA ALA A 156 -24.61 -7.13 10.35
C ALA A 156 -25.67 -6.09 9.95
N PRO A 157 -26.84 -6.09 10.61
CA PRO A 157 -27.97 -5.19 10.27
C PRO A 157 -27.80 -3.81 10.92
N TYR A 158 -26.62 -3.22 10.81
CA TYR A 158 -26.27 -1.90 11.34
C TYR A 158 -25.96 -0.92 10.22
N THR A 159 -25.69 0.32 10.58
CA THR A 159 -25.42 1.41 9.65
C THR A 159 -24.01 1.95 9.78
N VAL A 160 -23.55 2.55 8.71
CA VAL A 160 -22.41 3.46 8.63
C VAL A 160 -22.98 4.87 8.69
N ASP A 161 -22.65 5.65 9.72
CA ASP A 161 -23.36 6.89 10.05
C ASP A 161 -22.90 8.09 9.20
N SER A 162 -21.70 8.05 8.66
CA SER A 162 -21.14 9.13 7.85
C SER A 162 -20.15 8.60 6.82
N PRO A 163 -19.90 9.34 5.72
CA PRO A 163 -18.84 8.99 4.81
C PRO A 163 -17.50 9.01 5.55
N THR A 164 -16.77 7.90 5.41
CA THR A 164 -15.47 7.73 6.08
C THR A 164 -14.34 8.06 5.11
N GLU A 165 -14.27 9.30 4.64
CA GLU A 165 -13.25 9.78 3.67
C GLU A 165 -11.79 9.53 4.09
N VAL A 166 -11.58 9.06 5.33
CA VAL A 166 -10.27 8.83 5.95
C VAL A 166 -9.81 7.39 5.87
N TYR A 167 -10.74 6.47 5.53
CA TYR A 167 -10.46 5.04 5.53
C TYR A 167 -10.31 4.51 4.11
N THR A 168 -9.48 3.47 3.96
CA THR A 168 -9.50 2.64 2.77
C THR A 168 -10.80 1.82 2.73
N MET A 169 -11.16 1.37 1.55
CA MET A 169 -12.23 0.38 1.43
C MET A 169 -11.93 -0.87 2.26
N ARG A 170 -10.65 -1.27 2.39
CA ARG A 170 -10.24 -2.39 3.23
C ARG A 170 -10.49 -2.14 4.71
N GLU A 171 -10.16 -0.96 5.23
CA GLU A 171 -10.43 -0.59 6.63
C GLU A 171 -11.93 -0.55 6.93
N VAL A 172 -12.75 -0.06 5.99
CA VAL A 172 -14.22 -0.11 6.09
C VAL A 172 -14.71 -1.56 6.12
N LEU A 173 -14.17 -2.42 5.24
CA LEU A 173 -14.49 -3.87 5.27
C LEU A 173 -14.09 -4.49 6.61
N CYS A 174 -12.91 -4.19 7.15
CA CYS A 174 -12.46 -4.68 8.45
C CYS A 174 -13.44 -4.28 9.57
N GLY A 175 -13.85 -3.02 9.62
CA GLY A 175 -14.85 -2.55 10.59
C GLY A 175 -16.19 -3.26 10.47
N ILE A 176 -16.69 -3.46 9.25
CA ILE A 176 -17.95 -4.19 8.98
C ILE A 176 -17.80 -5.68 9.30
N ALA A 177 -16.66 -6.28 9.00
CA ALA A 177 -16.36 -7.68 9.33
C ALA A 177 -16.38 -7.91 10.84
N ALA A 178 -15.71 -7.03 11.61
CA ALA A 178 -15.74 -7.07 13.06
C ALA A 178 -17.16 -6.93 13.62
N ALA A 179 -17.94 -5.95 13.13
CA ALA A 179 -19.32 -5.75 13.51
C ALA A 179 -20.22 -6.93 13.13
N SER A 180 -19.82 -7.75 12.16
CA SER A 180 -20.56 -8.91 11.68
C SER A 180 -20.11 -10.24 12.31
N GLY A 181 -19.03 -10.23 13.09
CA GLY A 181 -18.47 -11.41 13.75
C GLY A 181 -17.73 -12.36 12.81
N GLY A 182 -17.00 -11.83 11.83
CA GLY A 182 -16.26 -12.62 10.84
C GLY A 182 -15.13 -11.87 10.16
N ASN A 183 -14.63 -12.43 9.05
CA ASN A 183 -13.54 -11.91 8.25
C ASN A 183 -13.90 -11.93 6.77
N PHE A 184 -13.45 -10.94 6.01
CA PHE A 184 -13.63 -10.91 4.55
C PHE A 184 -12.46 -11.60 3.84
N VAL A 185 -12.81 -12.35 2.82
CA VAL A 185 -11.87 -12.98 1.87
C VAL A 185 -12.43 -12.89 0.45
N ILE A 186 -11.59 -13.09 -0.55
CA ILE A 186 -12.02 -13.33 -1.92
C ILE A 186 -12.12 -14.84 -2.13
N THR A 187 -13.26 -15.31 -2.63
CA THR A 187 -13.47 -16.73 -2.95
C THR A 187 -12.70 -17.13 -4.20
N GLU A 188 -12.60 -18.42 -4.43
CA GLU A 188 -11.98 -18.99 -5.62
C GLU A 188 -12.66 -18.55 -6.94
N GLU A 189 -13.95 -18.20 -6.88
CA GLU A 189 -14.72 -17.62 -7.99
C GLU A 189 -14.48 -16.11 -8.17
N GLY A 190 -13.69 -15.47 -7.29
CA GLY A 190 -13.42 -14.03 -7.31
C GLY A 190 -14.51 -13.16 -6.66
N LYS A 191 -15.36 -13.71 -5.79
CA LYS A 191 -16.40 -12.97 -5.07
C LYS A 191 -15.91 -12.57 -3.68
N LEU A 192 -16.36 -11.42 -3.18
CA LEU A 192 -16.12 -11.01 -1.79
C LEU A 192 -17.04 -11.80 -0.86
N ARG A 193 -16.48 -12.50 0.11
CA ARG A 193 -17.23 -13.30 1.09
C ARG A 193 -16.88 -12.91 2.51
N LEU A 194 -17.91 -12.65 3.32
CA LEU A 194 -17.79 -12.59 4.76
C LEU A 194 -17.93 -14.01 5.34
N ILE A 195 -16.90 -14.49 5.97
CA ILE A 195 -16.89 -15.78 6.69
C ILE A 195 -17.03 -15.50 8.18
N ARG A 196 -18.14 -15.87 8.77
CA ARG A 196 -18.32 -15.86 10.23
C ARG A 196 -17.63 -17.04 10.85
N LEU A 197 -17.02 -16.85 12.01
CA LEU A 197 -16.53 -17.96 12.80
C LEU A 197 -17.71 -18.84 13.24
N ALA A 198 -17.62 -20.13 12.98
CA ALA A 198 -18.63 -21.10 13.34
C ALA A 198 -17.98 -22.37 13.90
N SER A 199 -18.71 -23.10 14.72
CA SER A 199 -18.28 -24.44 15.12
C SER A 199 -18.27 -25.36 13.91
N PRO A 200 -17.29 -26.27 13.78
CA PRO A 200 -17.24 -27.20 12.68
C PRO A 200 -18.48 -28.10 12.70
N GLU A 201 -19.09 -28.24 11.52
CA GLU A 201 -20.15 -29.22 11.29
C GLU A 201 -19.54 -30.62 11.12
N ASN A 202 -20.40 -31.63 11.07
CA ASN A 202 -19.96 -32.99 10.82
C ASN A 202 -19.50 -33.10 9.34
N SER A 203 -18.19 -33.06 9.13
CA SER A 203 -17.52 -33.13 7.82
C SER A 203 -16.79 -34.45 7.63
N GLY A 204 -16.37 -34.72 6.40
CA GLY A 204 -15.50 -35.87 6.09
C GLY A 204 -14.09 -35.71 6.69
N ASP A 205 -13.40 -36.82 6.89
CA ASP A 205 -12.01 -36.82 7.31
C ASP A 205 -11.12 -36.24 6.21
N VAL A 206 -10.11 -35.48 6.60
CA VAL A 206 -9.05 -35.01 5.72
C VAL A 206 -7.83 -35.90 5.93
N PRO A 207 -7.37 -36.63 4.92
CA PRO A 207 -6.14 -37.39 5.01
C PRO A 207 -4.96 -36.46 5.29
N VAL A 208 -4.19 -36.73 6.32
CA VAL A 208 -3.05 -35.92 6.71
C VAL A 208 -1.75 -36.72 6.66
N MET A 209 -0.67 -36.10 6.19
CA MET A 209 0.69 -36.64 6.27
C MET A 209 1.34 -36.31 7.61
N SER A 210 1.00 -35.13 8.14
CA SER A 210 1.41 -34.68 9.47
C SER A 210 0.25 -33.86 10.06
N CYS A 211 0.10 -33.95 11.38
CA CYS A 211 -0.92 -33.16 12.08
C CYS A 211 -0.45 -32.91 13.52
N ASP A 212 -0.24 -31.66 13.82
CA ASP A 212 0.07 -31.18 15.15
C ASP A 212 -1.17 -30.52 15.75
N ILE A 213 -1.59 -30.97 16.91
CA ILE A 213 -2.64 -30.33 17.70
C ILE A 213 -1.97 -29.23 18.53
N LEU A 214 -2.36 -27.99 18.31
CA LEU A 214 -1.69 -26.82 18.89
C LEU A 214 -2.11 -26.54 20.33
N GLY A 215 -3.17 -27.15 20.81
CA GLY A 215 -3.65 -26.98 22.19
C GLY A 215 -5.04 -27.56 22.43
N ASP A 216 -5.67 -27.14 23.52
CA ASP A 216 -7.03 -27.55 23.87
C ASP A 216 -8.07 -26.92 22.93
N THR A 217 -9.28 -27.48 22.93
CA THR A 217 -10.40 -26.94 22.16
C THR A 217 -10.65 -25.46 22.50
N VAL A 218 -10.52 -24.61 21.52
CA VAL A 218 -10.93 -23.19 21.61
C VAL A 218 -12.44 -23.13 21.81
N THR A 219 -12.88 -22.39 22.82
CA THR A 219 -14.29 -22.06 23.03
C THR A 219 -14.40 -20.56 23.27
N ILE A 220 -15.06 -19.85 22.33
CA ILE A 220 -15.19 -18.39 22.42
C ILE A 220 -16.17 -18.03 23.50
N GLY A 221 -15.71 -17.29 24.53
CA GLY A 221 -16.50 -16.89 25.67
C GLY A 221 -16.71 -15.38 25.80
N LYS A 222 -15.78 -14.59 25.29
CA LYS A 222 -15.79 -13.14 25.41
C LYS A 222 -15.43 -12.47 24.10
N VAL A 223 -16.02 -11.31 23.82
CA VAL A 223 -15.68 -10.44 22.70
C VAL A 223 -15.42 -9.05 23.23
N THR A 224 -14.36 -8.42 22.77
CA THR A 224 -14.03 -7.02 23.06
C THR A 224 -13.74 -6.30 21.75
N LEU A 225 -14.49 -5.23 21.48
CA LEU A 225 -14.36 -4.39 20.28
C LEU A 225 -13.85 -3.01 20.65
N TYR A 226 -12.91 -2.51 19.86
CA TYR A 226 -12.26 -1.22 20.03
C TYR A 226 -12.63 -0.29 18.88
N PRO A 227 -13.48 0.75 19.11
CA PRO A 227 -13.74 1.77 18.08
C PRO A 227 -12.55 2.73 17.94
N ASP A 228 -11.81 2.92 19.00
CA ASP A 228 -10.64 3.82 19.11
C ASP A 228 -9.70 3.35 20.22
N SER A 229 -8.57 4.05 20.39
CA SER A 229 -7.54 3.73 21.41
C SER A 229 -8.00 3.87 22.86
N ASN A 230 -9.07 4.62 23.11
CA ASN A 230 -9.51 5.00 24.46
C ASN A 230 -10.80 4.32 24.89
N THR A 231 -11.52 3.73 23.92
CA THR A 231 -12.84 3.17 24.12
C THR A 231 -12.84 1.67 23.81
N GLN A 232 -13.49 0.91 24.66
CA GLN A 232 -13.73 -0.51 24.42
C GLN A 232 -15.13 -0.90 24.84
N TYR A 233 -15.71 -1.85 24.10
CA TYR A 233 -16.95 -2.50 24.45
C TYR A 233 -16.72 -3.99 24.60
N SER A 234 -17.15 -4.57 25.72
CA SER A 234 -16.97 -5.98 26.01
C SER A 234 -18.30 -6.68 26.28
N ALA A 235 -18.40 -7.93 25.83
CA ALA A 235 -19.56 -8.78 26.06
C ALA A 235 -19.11 -10.24 26.28
N GLY A 236 -19.75 -10.93 27.23
CA GLY A 236 -19.43 -12.31 27.58
C GLY A 236 -18.60 -12.44 28.85
N GLY A 237 -17.98 -13.61 29.07
CA GLY A 237 -17.29 -13.92 30.30
C GLY A 237 -16.17 -14.95 30.13
N SER A 238 -16.34 -16.17 30.66
CA SER A 238 -15.34 -17.23 30.62
C SER A 238 -15.15 -17.84 29.23
N GLY A 239 -13.93 -18.21 28.89
CA GLY A 239 -13.54 -18.79 27.61
C GLY A 239 -12.49 -17.94 26.90
N TYR A 240 -12.16 -18.30 25.66
CA TYR A 240 -11.25 -17.50 24.85
C TYR A 240 -11.89 -16.14 24.53
N GLU A 241 -11.10 -15.09 24.64
CA GLU A 241 -11.50 -13.73 24.28
C GLU A 241 -11.06 -13.43 22.87
N ILE A 242 -12.00 -12.95 22.03
CA ILE A 242 -11.68 -12.32 20.76
C ILE A 242 -11.63 -10.80 20.98
N GLN A 243 -10.53 -10.19 20.56
CA GLN A 243 -10.32 -8.76 20.53
C GLN A 243 -10.21 -8.33 19.08
N ALA A 244 -10.91 -7.24 18.72
CA ALA A 244 -10.87 -6.71 17.36
C ALA A 244 -11.09 -5.21 17.32
N ASP A 245 -10.40 -4.56 16.39
CA ASP A 245 -10.68 -3.19 16.02
C ASP A 245 -11.97 -3.12 15.21
N CYS A 246 -12.86 -2.23 15.62
CA CYS A 246 -14.13 -2.02 14.94
C CYS A 246 -14.54 -0.55 15.04
N ILE A 247 -14.28 0.21 13.98
CA ILE A 247 -14.58 1.64 13.91
C ILE A 247 -16.07 1.98 14.12
N TYR A 248 -16.94 0.97 14.01
CA TYR A 248 -18.39 1.08 14.22
C TYR A 248 -18.82 0.51 15.58
N ALA A 249 -17.87 0.11 16.45
CA ALA A 249 -18.21 -0.56 17.69
C ALA A 249 -19.09 0.30 18.59
N THR A 250 -20.14 -0.32 19.07
CA THR A 250 -21.00 0.13 20.17
C THR A 250 -21.24 -1.06 21.10
N GLN A 251 -21.79 -0.80 22.29
CA GLN A 251 -22.16 -1.91 23.18
C GLN A 251 -23.20 -2.84 22.55
N GLU A 252 -24.12 -2.31 21.73
CA GLU A 252 -25.12 -3.08 21.01
C GLU A 252 -24.48 -4.00 19.97
N ILE A 253 -23.56 -3.46 19.14
CA ILE A 253 -22.81 -4.25 18.16
C ILE A 253 -21.96 -5.31 18.85
N CYS A 254 -21.30 -4.97 19.96
CA CYS A 254 -20.50 -5.94 20.72
C CYS A 254 -21.37 -7.09 21.26
N ASN A 255 -22.56 -6.80 21.78
CA ASN A 255 -23.52 -7.81 22.23
C ASN A 255 -24.03 -8.67 21.06
N TYR A 256 -24.30 -8.07 19.91
CA TYR A 256 -24.66 -8.81 18.69
C TYR A 256 -23.55 -9.77 18.25
N VAL A 257 -22.33 -9.28 18.13
CA VAL A 257 -21.18 -10.10 17.75
C VAL A 257 -20.96 -11.24 18.74
N ARG A 258 -21.09 -10.96 20.06
CA ARG A 258 -21.03 -12.01 21.08
C ARG A 258 -22.15 -13.04 20.90
N GLY A 259 -23.35 -12.63 20.47
CA GLY A 259 -24.45 -13.54 20.13
C GLY A 259 -24.11 -14.43 18.93
N VAL A 260 -23.54 -13.86 17.88
CA VAL A 260 -23.09 -14.58 16.67
C VAL A 260 -22.02 -15.62 17.02
N LEU A 261 -21.07 -15.27 17.87
CA LEU A 261 -19.93 -16.10 18.25
C LEU A 261 -20.21 -16.99 19.47
N ASN A 262 -21.46 -17.04 19.93
CA ASN A 262 -21.80 -17.77 21.13
C ASN A 262 -21.50 -19.26 21.01
N CYS A 263 -20.67 -19.78 21.90
CA CYS A 263 -20.27 -21.18 21.97
C CYS A 263 -19.59 -21.73 20.70
N VAL A 264 -19.01 -20.88 19.86
CA VAL A 264 -18.16 -21.34 18.75
C VAL A 264 -16.98 -22.12 19.32
N LYS A 265 -16.78 -23.34 18.82
CA LYS A 265 -15.74 -24.28 19.26
C LYS A 265 -15.03 -24.88 18.07
N TYR A 266 -13.72 -24.99 18.14
CA TYR A 266 -12.93 -25.79 17.20
C TYR A 266 -11.64 -26.27 17.86
N LEU A 267 -11.03 -27.31 17.32
CA LEU A 267 -9.71 -27.79 17.77
C LEU A 267 -8.62 -27.07 16.95
N PRO A 268 -7.68 -26.36 17.59
CA PRO A 268 -6.58 -25.71 16.87
C PRO A 268 -5.57 -26.76 16.40
N TYR A 269 -5.12 -26.65 15.15
CA TYR A 269 -4.21 -27.61 14.54
C TYR A 269 -3.38 -26.95 13.43
N SER A 270 -2.25 -27.61 13.09
CA SER A 270 -1.50 -27.39 11.85
C SER A 270 -1.28 -28.75 11.19
N ALA A 271 -1.63 -28.90 9.93
CA ALA A 271 -1.55 -30.19 9.24
C ALA A 271 -1.08 -30.04 7.79
N GLY A 272 -0.17 -30.94 7.39
CA GLY A 272 0.23 -31.14 5.99
C GLY A 272 -0.54 -32.29 5.36
N THR A 273 -1.07 -32.08 4.15
CA THR A 273 -1.83 -33.08 3.39
C THR A 273 -1.45 -33.09 1.91
N ALA A 274 -1.38 -34.28 1.30
CA ALA A 274 -1.15 -34.45 -0.14
C ALA A 274 -2.39 -34.95 -0.87
N PHE A 275 -3.28 -35.66 -0.20
CA PHE A 275 -4.51 -36.21 -0.77
C PHE A 275 -5.71 -35.65 -0.01
N PHE A 276 -6.23 -34.53 -0.50
CA PHE A 276 -7.35 -33.85 0.11
C PHE A 276 -8.30 -33.31 -0.96
N ASN A 277 -9.52 -32.99 -0.58
CA ASN A 277 -10.46 -32.36 -1.48
C ASN A 277 -10.07 -30.90 -1.78
N PRO A 278 -9.50 -30.58 -2.95
CA PRO A 278 -9.05 -29.22 -3.25
C PRO A 278 -10.20 -28.21 -3.51
N ALA A 279 -11.47 -28.67 -3.49
CA ALA A 279 -12.64 -27.80 -3.53
C ALA A 279 -13.02 -27.20 -2.15
N LEU A 280 -12.25 -27.51 -1.10
CA LEU A 280 -12.44 -26.89 0.21
C LEU A 280 -12.11 -25.39 0.17
N GLU A 281 -12.96 -24.60 0.81
CA GLU A 281 -12.82 -23.15 0.96
C GLU A 281 -12.45 -22.79 2.42
N LEU A 282 -11.90 -21.61 2.62
CA LEU A 282 -11.73 -21.07 3.97
C LEU A 282 -13.05 -21.04 4.73
N GLY A 283 -13.00 -21.40 6.01
CA GLY A 283 -14.15 -21.52 6.90
C GLY A 283 -14.90 -22.85 6.79
N ASP A 284 -14.54 -23.73 5.85
CA ASP A 284 -15.14 -25.06 5.78
C ASP A 284 -14.73 -25.93 6.97
N SER A 285 -15.65 -26.80 7.37
CA SER A 285 -15.40 -27.80 8.41
C SER A 285 -14.51 -28.91 7.88
N VAL A 286 -13.50 -29.26 8.63
CA VAL A 286 -12.53 -30.32 8.31
C VAL A 286 -12.29 -31.23 9.51
N LYS A 287 -11.82 -32.46 9.28
CA LYS A 287 -11.42 -33.37 10.33
C LYS A 287 -9.99 -33.87 10.11
N PRO A 288 -8.99 -33.01 10.41
CA PRO A 288 -7.61 -33.48 10.38
C PRO A 288 -7.39 -34.56 11.48
N ASN A 289 -6.93 -35.72 11.08
CA ASN A 289 -6.73 -36.85 11.97
C ASN A 289 -7.96 -37.20 12.82
N GLY A 290 -9.16 -37.11 12.24
CA GLY A 290 -10.43 -37.43 12.90
C GLY A 290 -10.98 -36.39 13.87
N ASN A 291 -10.28 -35.29 14.08
CA ASN A 291 -10.67 -34.22 14.99
C ASN A 291 -11.39 -33.08 14.26
N ALA A 292 -12.60 -32.74 14.72
CA ALA A 292 -13.40 -31.68 14.08
C ALA A 292 -12.79 -30.30 14.28
N SER A 293 -12.52 -29.60 13.17
CA SER A 293 -12.00 -28.24 13.14
C SER A 293 -12.47 -27.49 11.90
N ILE A 294 -11.95 -26.29 11.68
CA ILE A 294 -12.21 -25.42 10.54
C ILE A 294 -10.90 -25.21 9.75
N MET A 295 -11.00 -24.97 8.46
CA MET A 295 -9.87 -24.53 7.65
C MET A 295 -9.78 -23.00 7.71
N ALA A 296 -8.96 -22.46 8.60
CA ALA A 296 -8.78 -21.01 8.77
C ALA A 296 -7.73 -20.43 7.82
N SER A 297 -6.69 -21.21 7.53
CA SER A 297 -5.70 -20.86 6.52
C SER A 297 -5.32 -22.08 5.69
N ALA A 298 -4.81 -21.86 4.49
CA ALA A 298 -4.32 -22.89 3.60
C ALA A 298 -3.19 -22.37 2.72
N ALA A 299 -2.14 -23.16 2.53
CA ALA A 299 -1.08 -22.93 1.58
C ALA A 299 -0.98 -24.12 0.62
N PHE A 300 -1.46 -23.94 -0.59
CA PHE A 300 -1.47 -24.96 -1.63
C PHE A 300 -0.18 -24.88 -2.43
N THR A 301 0.55 -25.98 -2.50
CA THR A 301 1.74 -26.10 -3.36
C THR A 301 1.40 -26.99 -4.57
N VAL A 302 1.54 -26.40 -5.74
CA VAL A 302 1.29 -27.05 -7.01
C VAL A 302 2.61 -27.54 -7.60
N GLY A 303 2.68 -28.82 -7.94
CA GLY A 303 3.84 -29.47 -8.51
C GLY A 303 3.42 -30.74 -9.24
N VAL A 304 4.24 -31.77 -9.25
CA VAL A 304 3.90 -33.09 -9.80
C VAL A 304 2.71 -33.70 -9.06
N SER A 305 2.60 -33.40 -7.76
CA SER A 305 1.43 -33.66 -6.95
C SER A 305 1.08 -32.38 -6.18
N MET A 306 -0.20 -32.12 -6.00
CA MET A 306 -0.66 -31.00 -5.17
C MET A 306 -0.63 -31.40 -3.71
N SER A 307 -0.06 -30.51 -2.88
CA SER A 307 -0.10 -30.61 -1.42
C SER A 307 -0.67 -29.34 -0.81
N ALA A 308 -1.14 -29.44 0.42
CA ALA A 308 -1.60 -28.28 1.17
C ALA A 308 -1.13 -28.36 2.61
N ASP A 309 -0.75 -27.21 3.15
CA ASP A 309 -0.64 -26.98 4.59
C ASP A 309 -1.91 -26.26 5.02
N ILE A 310 -2.66 -26.81 5.97
CA ILE A 310 -3.92 -26.27 6.46
C ILE A 310 -3.85 -26.04 7.96
N GLU A 311 -4.50 -24.98 8.44
CA GLU A 311 -4.36 -24.59 9.83
C GLU A 311 -5.64 -23.96 10.40
N ALA A 312 -5.82 -24.14 11.72
CA ALA A 312 -6.69 -23.32 12.56
C ALA A 312 -5.90 -22.85 13.78
N PRO A 313 -5.73 -21.52 13.97
CA PRO A 313 -4.86 -20.98 15.01
C PRO A 313 -5.46 -21.11 16.40
N ILE A 314 -4.57 -21.13 17.42
CA ILE A 314 -4.95 -21.05 18.84
C ILE A 314 -4.64 -19.65 19.41
N GLU A 315 -3.61 -18.99 18.90
CA GLU A 315 -3.18 -17.72 19.45
C GLU A 315 -4.27 -16.66 19.24
N THR A 316 -4.70 -16.06 20.34
CA THR A 316 -5.48 -14.84 20.30
C THR A 316 -4.54 -13.66 20.11
N GLU A 317 -5.02 -12.59 19.49
CA GLU A 317 -4.30 -11.32 19.48
C GLU A 317 -4.36 -10.71 20.91
N VAL A 318 -3.42 -11.11 21.78
CA VAL A 318 -3.50 -10.87 23.24
C VAL A 318 -2.94 -9.52 23.66
N ASN A 319 -2.20 -8.84 22.79
CA ASN A 319 -1.57 -7.56 23.13
C ASN A 319 -2.01 -6.48 22.15
N HIS A 320 -3.23 -5.99 22.36
CA HIS A 320 -3.46 -4.59 22.06
C HIS A 320 -2.70 -3.74 23.11
N GLU A 321 -1.36 -3.77 23.08
CA GLU A 321 -0.58 -2.74 23.81
C GLU A 321 -0.98 -1.35 23.32
N TYR A 322 -1.48 -1.28 22.11
CA TYR A 322 -2.14 -0.13 21.51
C TYR A 322 -3.32 -0.63 20.70
N PRO A 323 -4.51 -0.83 21.32
CA PRO A 323 -5.71 -0.97 20.54
C PRO A 323 -5.70 0.21 19.59
N TYR A 324 -5.85 -0.07 18.32
CA TYR A 324 -6.00 0.88 17.24
C TYR A 324 -5.88 2.35 17.71
N GLN A 325 -4.71 2.94 17.58
CA GLN A 325 -4.56 4.35 17.93
C GLN A 325 -5.53 5.09 17.02
N ALA A 326 -6.58 5.67 17.61
CA ALA A 326 -7.43 6.61 16.91
C ALA A 326 -6.55 7.75 16.45
N ARG A 327 -5.93 7.54 15.30
CA ARG A 327 -5.25 8.62 14.61
C ARG A 327 -6.34 9.60 14.22
N THR A 328 -6.08 10.87 14.41
CA THR A 328 -6.93 11.90 13.81
C THR A 328 -7.02 11.63 12.30
N ARG A 329 -8.04 12.15 11.63
CA ARG A 329 -8.17 12.07 10.18
C ARG A 329 -6.84 12.43 9.48
N GLU A 330 -6.18 13.45 9.96
CA GLU A 330 -4.92 13.97 9.44
C GLU A 330 -3.76 13.00 9.70
N GLU A 331 -3.65 12.41 10.88
CA GLU A 331 -2.63 11.40 11.20
C GLU A 331 -2.81 10.11 10.41
N ARG A 332 -4.05 9.70 10.11
CA ARG A 332 -4.33 8.54 9.26
C ARG A 332 -4.01 8.80 7.81
N MET A 333 -4.41 9.96 7.28
CA MET A 333 -4.05 10.38 5.92
C MET A 333 -2.52 10.46 5.79
N ASN A 334 -1.84 11.01 6.79
CA ASN A 334 -0.39 11.13 6.82
C ASN A 334 0.31 9.77 6.94
N ALA A 335 -0.15 8.90 7.84
CA ALA A 335 0.44 7.57 8.02
C ALA A 335 0.25 6.68 6.79
N ARG A 336 -0.86 6.85 6.09
CA ARG A 336 -1.20 6.13 4.88
C ARG A 336 -0.37 6.61 3.70
N SER A 337 -0.33 7.93 3.50
CA SER A 337 0.56 8.56 2.52
C SER A 337 2.01 8.14 2.75
N PHE A 338 2.44 8.09 4.02
CA PHE A 338 3.77 7.66 4.41
C PHE A 338 4.04 6.19 4.08
N SER A 339 3.08 5.29 4.26
CA SER A 339 3.28 3.86 3.96
C SER A 339 3.32 3.57 2.46
N GLU A 340 2.49 4.24 1.67
CA GLU A 340 2.46 4.08 0.22
C GLU A 340 3.69 4.71 -0.45
N ILE A 341 4.10 5.89 0.00
CA ILE A 341 5.26 6.59 -0.54
C ILE A 341 6.56 6.02 0.04
N ARG A 342 6.58 5.52 1.26
CA ARG A 342 7.75 4.87 1.82
C ARG A 342 8.15 3.63 1.02
N LYS A 343 7.21 2.84 0.55
CA LYS A 343 7.49 1.76 -0.41
C LYS A 343 8.08 2.29 -1.71
N SER A 344 7.55 3.36 -2.27
CA SER A 344 8.06 3.97 -3.51
C SER A 344 9.40 4.67 -3.31
N THR A 345 9.61 5.30 -2.16
CA THR A 345 10.79 6.13 -1.85
C THR A 345 11.98 5.30 -1.39
N GLU A 346 11.76 4.25 -0.62
CA GLU A 346 12.82 3.28 -0.28
C GLU A 346 13.38 2.61 -1.53
N GLN A 347 12.57 2.43 -2.56
CA GLN A 347 12.97 1.87 -3.83
C GLN A 347 13.70 2.87 -4.72
N ILE A 348 13.27 4.12 -4.76
CA ILE A 348 13.98 5.20 -5.45
C ILE A 348 15.33 5.47 -4.74
N ALA A 349 15.37 5.47 -3.41
CA ALA A 349 16.58 5.64 -2.62
C ALA A 349 17.59 4.48 -2.84
N LEU A 350 17.13 3.25 -2.98
CA LEU A 350 17.98 2.09 -3.29
C LEU A 350 18.56 2.15 -4.72
N GLU A 351 17.81 2.60 -5.71
CA GLU A 351 18.31 2.80 -7.06
C GLU A 351 19.30 3.98 -7.17
N VAL A 352 19.07 5.04 -6.42
CA VAL A 352 19.97 6.20 -6.39
C VAL A 352 21.24 5.87 -5.61
N SER A 353 21.16 5.17 -4.47
CA SER A 353 22.33 4.75 -3.70
C SER A 353 23.19 3.69 -4.41
N GLY A 354 22.57 2.83 -5.22
CA GLY A 354 23.28 1.86 -6.05
C GLY A 354 24.01 2.44 -7.26
N LYS A 355 23.77 3.72 -7.59
CA LYS A 355 24.40 4.44 -8.72
C LYS A 355 25.41 5.50 -8.31
N ILE A 356 25.48 5.83 -7.03
CA ILE A 356 26.44 6.78 -6.47
C ILE A 356 27.43 5.98 -5.65
N ASP A 357 28.68 5.91 -6.11
CA ASP A 357 29.78 5.22 -5.44
C ASP A 357 29.93 5.69 -3.99
N GLY A 358 29.97 4.71 -3.08
CA GLY A 358 29.85 4.90 -1.65
C GLY A 358 30.85 5.90 -1.08
N ASP A 359 30.43 7.00 -0.60
CA ASP A 359 30.95 7.77 0.55
C ASP A 359 30.27 9.13 0.73
N GLN A 360 29.23 9.48 0.00
CA GLN A 360 28.65 10.81 0.12
C GLN A 360 27.12 10.79 0.18
N ALA A 361 26.62 11.28 1.30
CA ALA A 361 25.33 11.92 1.50
C ALA A 361 24.08 11.10 1.10
N GLN A 362 23.41 10.54 2.09
CA GLN A 362 22.00 10.15 1.95
C GLN A 362 21.17 11.39 1.64
N ALA A 363 20.88 11.61 0.37
CA ALA A 363 19.80 12.49 -0.01
C ALA A 363 18.49 11.72 0.10
N LEU A 364 17.73 11.99 1.13
CA LEU A 364 16.37 11.46 1.28
C LEU A 364 15.42 12.35 0.48
N VAL A 365 14.77 11.79 -0.53
CA VAL A 365 13.65 12.43 -1.23
C VAL A 365 12.37 11.84 -0.64
N ASP A 366 11.66 12.61 0.15
CA ASP A 366 10.38 12.21 0.73
C ASP A 366 9.26 12.95 0.00
N ILE A 367 8.45 12.18 -0.75
CA ILE A 367 7.29 12.69 -1.50
C ILE A 367 6.04 12.20 -0.77
N ASN A 368 5.29 13.12 -0.20
CA ASN A 368 4.05 12.81 0.51
C ASN A 368 2.88 13.69 0.03
N LEU A 369 1.66 13.43 0.50
CA LEU A 369 0.47 14.22 0.14
C LEU A 369 0.58 15.72 0.49
N ASN A 370 1.49 16.07 1.39
CA ASN A 370 1.75 17.46 1.76
C ASN A 370 2.83 18.10 0.88
N GLY A 371 3.49 17.33 0.02
CA GLY A 371 4.46 17.83 -0.93
C GLY A 371 5.72 16.96 -1.09
N LEU A 372 6.76 17.59 -1.61
CA LEU A 372 8.09 17.01 -1.81
C LEU A 372 9.03 17.57 -0.75
N THR A 373 9.62 16.71 0.08
CA THR A 373 10.68 17.10 1.03
C THR A 373 12.01 16.56 0.53
N LEU A 374 12.96 17.45 0.34
CA LEU A 374 14.35 17.13 0.03
C LEU A 374 15.18 17.34 1.30
N SER A 375 15.67 16.26 1.87
CA SER A 375 16.48 16.29 3.09
C SER A 375 17.93 15.92 2.72
N TYR A 376 18.86 16.79 3.05
CA TYR A 376 20.28 16.51 3.02
C TYR A 376 20.81 16.44 4.44
N THR A 377 21.27 15.28 4.86
CA THR A 377 21.87 15.09 6.19
C THR A 377 23.37 14.92 6.04
N ALA A 378 24.13 16.00 6.22
CA ALA A 378 25.56 15.90 6.51
C ALA A 378 25.74 15.97 8.02
N ALA A 379 26.78 15.36 8.56
CA ALA A 379 26.97 15.12 9.98
C ALA A 379 26.87 16.35 10.91
N GLU A 380 26.88 17.57 10.38
CA GLU A 380 26.82 18.81 11.18
C GLU A 380 25.83 19.88 10.68
N ASN A 381 25.21 19.76 9.49
CA ASN A 381 24.31 20.79 8.96
C ASN A 381 23.26 20.18 8.02
N GLY A 382 22.14 19.78 8.56
CA GLY A 382 20.99 19.34 7.77
C GLY A 382 20.14 20.51 7.24
N ALA A 383 19.73 20.46 5.98
CA ALA A 383 18.78 21.39 5.40
C ALA A 383 17.60 20.60 4.80
N ASN A 384 16.38 21.06 5.06
CA ASN A 384 15.17 20.47 4.51
C ASN A 384 14.45 21.50 3.62
N ILE A 385 14.07 21.09 2.43
CA ILE A 385 13.23 21.87 1.53
C ILE A 385 11.94 21.09 1.32
N THR A 386 10.83 21.64 1.75
CA THR A 386 9.51 21.05 1.58
C THR A 386 8.70 21.87 0.57
N LEU A 387 8.26 21.21 -0.50
CA LEU A 387 7.33 21.78 -1.46
C LEU A 387 5.94 21.20 -1.17
N SER A 388 5.00 22.04 -0.85
CA SER A 388 3.62 21.65 -0.58
C SER A 388 2.64 22.37 -1.53
N LYS A 389 1.38 21.97 -1.50
CA LYS A 389 0.30 22.69 -2.20
C LYS A 389 0.18 24.16 -1.77
N ASP A 390 0.67 24.50 -0.59
CA ASP A 390 0.58 25.82 0.02
C ASP A 390 1.87 26.64 -0.22
N GLY A 391 2.90 26.05 -0.85
CA GLY A 391 4.16 26.73 -1.17
C GLY A 391 5.43 25.92 -0.90
N VAL A 392 6.56 26.61 -0.94
CA VAL A 392 7.88 26.07 -0.62
C VAL A 392 8.25 26.45 0.80
N ASN A 393 8.44 25.45 1.66
CA ASN A 393 8.92 25.65 3.03
C ASN A 393 10.36 25.18 3.13
N ILE A 394 11.26 26.06 3.57
CA ILE A 394 12.66 25.75 3.80
C ILE A 394 12.94 25.89 5.29
N THR A 395 13.20 24.76 5.95
CA THR A 395 13.58 24.72 7.38
C THR A 395 15.06 24.40 7.50
N GLY A 396 15.82 25.27 8.15
CA GLY A 396 17.26 25.13 8.37
C GLY A 396 18.06 26.36 7.99
N LEU A 397 19.39 26.27 8.05
CA LEU A 397 20.27 27.36 7.68
C LEU A 397 20.33 27.48 6.16
N VAL A 398 19.69 28.51 5.59
CA VAL A 398 19.77 28.81 4.16
C VAL A 398 20.90 29.82 3.93
N LYS A 399 22.04 29.36 3.38
CA LYS A 399 23.10 30.26 2.92
C LYS A 399 22.80 30.67 1.49
N VAL A 400 22.26 31.86 1.32
CA VAL A 400 21.95 32.43 0.01
C VAL A 400 22.94 33.55 -0.28
N GLY A 401 23.69 33.47 -1.37
CA GLY A 401 24.61 34.54 -1.79
C GLY A 401 23.86 35.78 -2.30
N THR A 402 22.76 35.57 -3.03
CA THR A 402 21.90 36.65 -3.52
C THR A 402 20.50 36.10 -3.75
N ILE A 403 19.50 36.81 -3.28
CA ILE A 403 18.09 36.59 -3.64
C ILE A 403 17.70 37.71 -4.61
N THR A 404 17.40 37.35 -5.85
CA THR A 404 16.83 38.30 -6.82
C THR A 404 15.34 38.01 -6.92
N ALA A 405 14.55 38.84 -6.31
CA ALA A 405 13.09 38.74 -6.37
C ALA A 405 12.47 40.14 -6.47
N ASP A 406 11.40 40.27 -7.25
CA ASP A 406 10.66 41.54 -7.37
C ASP A 406 9.97 41.92 -6.05
N ASN A 407 9.58 40.88 -5.26
CA ASN A 407 8.97 41.09 -3.93
C ASN A 407 9.39 39.96 -3.00
N ILE A 408 9.87 40.31 -1.80
CA ILE A 408 10.12 39.37 -0.70
C ILE A 408 9.14 39.72 0.42
N ASN A 409 8.18 38.82 0.70
CA ASN A 409 7.27 39.01 1.83
C ASN A 409 7.88 38.32 3.05
N LEU A 410 8.43 39.09 3.99
CA LEU A 410 9.04 38.60 5.22
C LEU A 410 8.08 38.82 6.39
N THR A 411 7.61 37.71 6.97
CA THR A 411 6.90 37.75 8.27
C THR A 411 7.88 37.34 9.37
N GLY A 412 8.71 38.26 9.80
CA GLY A 412 9.74 38.01 10.80
C GLY A 412 10.57 39.26 11.09
N ALA A 413 11.43 39.20 12.11
CA ALA A 413 12.34 40.29 12.45
C ALA A 413 13.61 40.18 11.60
N ILE A 414 13.97 41.25 10.88
CA ILE A 414 15.30 41.44 10.31
C ILE A 414 16.09 42.23 11.34
N THR A 415 17.24 41.73 11.78
CA THR A 415 18.06 42.46 12.72
C THR A 415 18.78 43.60 12.01
N PHE A 416 19.06 44.69 12.73
CA PHE A 416 19.73 45.87 12.19
C PHE A 416 21.07 45.56 11.51
N GLY A 417 21.79 44.56 12.05
CA GLY A 417 23.08 44.13 11.49
C GLY A 417 22.98 43.43 10.12
N ASP A 418 21.79 42.99 9.74
CA ASP A 418 21.54 42.27 8.47
C ASP A 418 21.24 43.21 7.30
N LEU A 419 21.09 44.51 7.59
CA LEU A 419 20.80 45.54 6.58
C LEU A 419 22.09 46.02 5.89
N SER A 420 21.96 46.47 4.65
CA SER A 420 23.10 47.09 3.96
C SER A 420 23.58 48.34 4.71
N THR A 421 24.87 48.67 4.62
CA THR A 421 25.47 49.83 5.28
C THR A 421 24.70 51.12 4.99
N ASP A 422 24.21 51.30 3.77
CA ASP A 422 23.39 52.46 3.39
C ASP A 422 22.06 52.49 4.12
N LEU A 423 21.43 51.34 4.30
CA LEU A 423 20.16 51.22 5.00
C LEU A 423 20.34 51.38 6.50
N GLN A 424 21.41 50.80 7.07
CA GLN A 424 21.81 51.00 8.47
C GLN A 424 22.02 52.50 8.75
N THR A 425 22.77 53.21 7.91
CA THR A 425 23.01 54.64 8.03
C THR A 425 21.71 55.44 7.93
N LYS A 426 20.81 55.08 7.03
CA LYS A 426 19.50 55.73 6.95
C LYS A 426 18.63 55.47 8.15
N ILE A 427 18.66 54.27 8.69
CA ILE A 427 17.90 53.88 9.90
C ILE A 427 18.46 54.61 11.12
N GLU A 428 19.79 54.62 11.28
CA GLU A 428 20.45 55.33 12.39
C GLU A 428 20.17 56.83 12.35
N SER A 429 20.18 57.44 11.14
CA SER A 429 19.86 58.86 10.95
C SER A 429 18.37 59.17 11.17
N SER A 430 17.50 58.18 11.13
CA SER A 430 16.04 58.32 11.23
C SER A 430 15.46 57.92 12.58
N ASN A 431 16.30 57.55 13.56
CA ASN A 431 15.86 57.09 14.90
C ASN A 431 14.89 55.87 14.82
N VAL A 432 15.13 54.92 13.90
CA VAL A 432 14.32 53.72 13.71
C VAL A 432 14.66 52.65 14.76
N PRO A 433 13.70 51.89 15.30
CA PRO A 433 13.96 50.88 16.31
C PRO A 433 14.88 49.76 15.79
N GLU A 434 15.51 49.04 16.72
CA GLU A 434 16.50 47.97 16.50
C GLU A 434 16.04 46.85 15.56
N TYR A 435 14.77 46.77 15.24
CA TYR A 435 14.19 45.88 14.27
C TYR A 435 13.11 46.54 13.41
N ILE A 436 12.96 46.14 12.17
CA ILE A 436 11.95 46.65 11.25
C ILE A 436 10.77 45.68 11.23
N GLN A 437 9.59 46.19 11.60
CA GLN A 437 8.33 45.48 11.47
C GLN A 437 7.57 46.09 10.30
N ALA A 438 7.55 45.42 9.15
CA ALA A 438 6.91 45.93 7.93
C ALA A 438 6.13 44.85 7.21
N THR A 439 5.00 45.24 6.63
CA THR A 439 4.20 44.39 5.75
C THR A 439 4.78 44.25 4.34
N TYR A 440 5.66 45.16 3.94
CA TYR A 440 6.28 45.18 2.63
C TYR A 440 7.67 45.82 2.73
N ILE A 441 8.69 45.12 2.24
CA ILE A 441 10.07 45.64 2.16
C ILE A 441 10.59 45.37 0.74
N ASP A 442 11.06 46.44 0.06
CA ASP A 442 11.64 46.37 -1.28
C ASP A 442 13.15 46.53 -1.20
N PHE A 443 13.88 45.46 -1.49
CA PHE A 443 15.33 45.43 -1.47
C PHE A 443 15.90 44.99 -2.82
N THR A 444 16.99 45.61 -3.25
CA THR A 444 17.79 45.14 -4.39
C THR A 444 18.75 44.01 -3.99
N LYS A 445 19.08 43.91 -2.72
CA LYS A 445 19.94 42.83 -2.16
C LYS A 445 19.72 42.70 -0.68
N VAL A 446 19.55 41.46 -0.22
CA VAL A 446 19.55 41.09 1.22
C VAL A 446 20.77 40.22 1.48
N GLN A 447 21.62 40.59 2.44
CA GLN A 447 22.72 39.79 2.94
C GLN A 447 22.43 39.47 4.40
N SER A 448 22.11 38.23 4.71
CA SER A 448 21.78 37.78 6.06
C SER A 448 22.42 36.42 6.33
N PRO A 449 23.07 36.23 7.49
CA PRO A 449 23.53 34.92 7.92
C PRO A 449 22.38 33.99 8.30
N TYR A 450 21.19 34.54 8.55
CA TYR A 450 20.02 33.78 8.98
C TYR A 450 18.74 34.48 8.52
N ILE A 451 17.79 33.74 7.98
CA ILE A 451 16.45 34.20 7.65
C ILE A 451 15.46 33.27 8.35
N GLU A 452 14.70 33.82 9.29
CA GLU A 452 13.58 33.12 9.93
C GLU A 452 12.27 33.64 9.33
N ALA A 453 11.51 32.75 8.70
CA ALA A 453 10.26 33.12 8.06
C ALA A 453 9.26 31.96 8.18
N ASN A 454 7.98 32.28 8.34
CA ASN A 454 6.90 31.27 8.28
C ASN A 454 6.67 30.79 6.83
N GLU A 455 6.93 31.67 5.86
CA GLU A 455 6.76 31.38 4.44
C GLU A 455 7.69 32.29 3.62
N ILE A 456 8.31 31.73 2.57
CA ILE A 456 9.05 32.51 1.57
C ILE A 456 8.41 32.23 0.20
N GLY A 457 7.72 33.23 -0.36
CA GLY A 457 7.11 33.18 -1.69
C GLY A 457 8.04 33.75 -2.75
N LEU A 458 8.35 32.98 -3.78
CA LEU A 458 9.07 33.44 -4.96
C LEU A 458 8.09 33.67 -6.12
N ARG A 459 8.02 34.91 -6.60
CA ARG A 459 7.20 35.24 -7.76
C ARG A 459 8.10 35.42 -8.99
N GLY A 460 8.24 34.35 -9.79
CA GLY A 460 9.07 34.34 -11.00
C GLY A 460 10.58 34.33 -10.77
N GLY A 461 11.02 34.12 -9.54
CA GLY A 461 12.44 34.09 -9.18
C GLY A 461 13.01 32.69 -8.96
N TYR A 462 14.28 32.62 -8.63
CA TYR A 462 15.03 31.41 -8.38
C TYR A 462 15.83 31.50 -7.08
N PHE A 463 15.97 30.38 -6.38
CA PHE A 463 17.02 30.20 -5.38
C PHE A 463 18.26 29.61 -6.06
N HIS A 464 19.39 30.32 -6.01
CA HIS A 464 20.66 29.76 -6.43
C HIS A 464 21.39 29.16 -5.25
N VAL A 465 21.96 27.97 -5.44
CA VAL A 465 22.82 27.30 -4.47
C VAL A 465 24.26 27.58 -4.89
N MET A 466 24.95 28.35 -4.07
CA MET A 466 26.32 28.79 -4.37
C MET A 466 27.29 28.27 -3.31
N ASP A 467 28.58 28.24 -3.65
CA ASP A 467 29.65 28.01 -2.67
C ASP A 467 29.73 29.14 -1.64
N ALA A 468 30.49 28.95 -0.58
CA ALA A 468 30.66 29.93 0.48
C ALA A 468 31.26 31.28 0.01
N SER A 469 31.97 31.30 -1.11
CA SER A 469 32.53 32.50 -1.71
C SER A 469 31.57 33.26 -2.63
N GLY A 470 30.44 32.63 -3.01
CA GLY A 470 29.51 33.16 -4.00
C GLY A 470 30.04 33.20 -5.42
N GLN A 471 31.16 32.49 -5.70
CA GLN A 471 31.80 32.46 -7.00
C GLN A 471 31.39 31.25 -7.86
N VAL A 472 30.99 30.16 -7.20
CA VAL A 472 30.60 28.92 -7.86
C VAL A 472 29.09 28.71 -7.65
N ASP A 473 28.32 28.74 -8.73
CA ASP A 473 26.90 28.42 -8.73
C ASP A 473 26.74 26.92 -9.00
N TYR A 474 26.21 26.19 -8.01
CA TYR A 474 25.93 24.76 -8.14
C TYR A 474 24.59 24.48 -8.81
N GLY A 475 23.72 25.48 -8.94
CA GLY A 475 22.42 25.36 -9.56
C GLY A 475 21.31 26.11 -8.82
N TYR A 476 20.06 25.83 -9.18
CA TYR A 476 18.94 26.62 -8.70
C TYR A 476 17.67 25.81 -8.42
N ILE A 477 16.80 26.43 -7.64
CA ILE A 477 15.43 25.98 -7.39
C ILE A 477 14.50 27.14 -7.74
N GLY A 478 13.47 26.90 -8.57
CA GLY A 478 12.55 27.95 -8.95
C GLY A 478 11.33 27.47 -9.70
N ALA A 479 10.41 28.40 -9.95
CA ALA A 479 9.28 28.18 -10.84
C ALA A 479 9.71 28.51 -12.28
N GLY A 480 9.41 27.65 -13.24
CA GLY A 480 9.81 27.88 -14.63
C GLY A 480 8.85 27.30 -15.66
N SER A 481 8.80 27.97 -16.80
CA SER A 481 8.20 27.47 -18.03
C SER A 481 9.21 27.62 -19.16
N GLY A 482 9.54 26.55 -19.89
CA GLY A 482 10.48 26.62 -21.02
C GLY A 482 10.93 25.25 -21.54
N ASN A 483 11.86 25.24 -22.48
CA ASN A 483 12.40 24.03 -23.08
C ASN A 483 13.61 23.53 -22.29
N SER A 484 13.69 22.22 -22.00
CA SER A 484 14.91 21.62 -21.50
C SER A 484 15.99 21.68 -22.60
N GLY A 485 17.02 22.50 -22.43
CA GLY A 485 18.16 22.55 -23.33
C GLY A 485 18.85 21.20 -23.44
N GLY A 486 18.97 20.65 -24.64
CA GLY A 486 19.57 19.34 -24.89
C GLY A 486 18.77 18.51 -25.88
N GLY A 487 18.46 19.07 -27.05
CA GLY A 487 17.99 18.30 -28.24
C GLY A 487 16.62 17.62 -28.12
N GLY A 488 15.93 17.77 -27.02
CA GLY A 488 14.58 17.23 -26.79
C GLY A 488 13.54 18.34 -26.57
N THR A 489 12.51 18.34 -27.36
CA THR A 489 11.41 19.31 -27.40
C THR A 489 10.42 19.18 -26.23
N THR A 490 10.84 18.84 -25.03
CA THR A 490 9.93 18.75 -23.90
C THR A 490 9.73 20.14 -23.29
N GLN A 491 8.66 20.77 -23.64
CA GLN A 491 8.23 22.03 -23.05
C GLN A 491 7.85 21.80 -21.58
N ILE A 492 8.52 22.48 -20.67
CA ILE A 492 8.16 22.52 -19.25
C ILE A 492 7.19 23.66 -19.07
N THR A 493 5.95 23.35 -18.79
CA THR A 493 4.92 24.36 -18.50
C THR A 493 4.60 24.32 -17.00
N ASN A 494 4.74 25.48 -16.34
CA ASN A 494 4.29 25.70 -14.96
C ASN A 494 4.75 24.62 -13.96
N GLY A 495 6.03 24.55 -13.70
CA GLY A 495 6.60 23.57 -12.75
C GLY A 495 7.58 24.19 -11.77
N VAL A 496 7.93 23.41 -10.76
CA VAL A 496 9.03 23.71 -9.86
C VAL A 496 10.25 22.90 -10.30
N VAL A 497 11.37 23.56 -10.47
CA VAL A 497 12.62 22.99 -10.98
C VAL A 497 13.71 23.09 -9.93
N MET A 498 14.47 22.02 -9.75
CA MET A 498 15.78 22.01 -9.10
C MET A 498 16.80 21.52 -10.11
N ALA A 499 17.80 22.34 -10.42
CA ALA A 499 18.81 22.01 -11.40
C ALA A 499 20.23 22.21 -10.85
N TYR A 500 21.14 21.33 -11.22
CA TYR A 500 22.58 21.43 -10.92
C TYR A 500 23.35 21.80 -12.19
N GLY A 501 24.15 22.85 -12.11
CA GLY A 501 25.00 23.30 -13.22
C GLY A 501 24.27 23.97 -14.37
N GLY A 502 22.96 24.28 -14.23
CA GLY A 502 22.18 25.07 -15.17
C GLY A 502 22.29 26.56 -14.90
N ASN A 503 21.86 27.39 -15.84
CA ASN A 503 21.70 28.82 -15.62
C ASN A 503 20.23 29.19 -15.46
N SER A 504 19.97 30.39 -14.93
CA SER A 504 18.63 30.90 -14.60
C SER A 504 17.67 31.06 -15.80
N ASN A 505 18.12 30.82 -17.03
CA ASN A 505 17.34 30.98 -18.25
C ASN A 505 16.92 29.63 -18.87
N LEU A 506 16.55 28.65 -18.04
CA LEU A 506 16.00 27.36 -18.47
C LEU A 506 17.00 26.36 -19.06
N ASP A 507 18.28 26.60 -18.95
CA ASP A 507 19.28 25.57 -19.12
C ASP A 507 19.36 24.75 -17.83
N LEU A 508 18.80 23.55 -17.85
CA LEU A 508 18.74 22.67 -16.69
C LEU A 508 20.04 21.89 -16.47
N GLY A 509 21.09 22.15 -17.25
CA GLY A 509 22.42 21.57 -17.08
C GLY A 509 22.49 20.04 -17.16
N GLY A 510 21.42 19.38 -17.56
CA GLY A 510 21.37 17.91 -17.67
C GLY A 510 21.19 17.17 -16.34
N HIS A 511 21.19 17.85 -15.19
CA HIS A 511 20.96 17.25 -13.87
C HIS A 511 19.89 18.06 -13.14
N TYR A 512 18.65 17.52 -13.08
CA TYR A 512 17.54 18.27 -12.50
C TYR A 512 16.40 17.39 -12.01
N ILE A 513 15.61 17.97 -11.14
CA ILE A 513 14.28 17.47 -10.73
C ILE A 513 13.26 18.52 -11.13
N ILE A 514 12.18 18.11 -11.78
CA ILE A 514 11.03 18.96 -12.12
C ILE A 514 9.77 18.36 -11.53
N VAL A 515 8.99 19.21 -10.88
CA VAL A 515 7.65 18.89 -10.38
C VAL A 515 6.64 19.76 -11.12
N THR A 516 5.70 19.14 -11.80
CA THR A 516 4.63 19.80 -12.56
C THR A 516 3.28 19.21 -12.20
N GLU A 517 2.19 19.80 -12.67
CA GLU A 517 0.84 19.21 -12.56
C GLU A 517 0.76 17.78 -13.13
N GLY A 518 1.55 17.47 -14.14
CA GLY A 518 1.58 16.15 -14.78
C GLY A 518 2.47 15.11 -14.08
N GLY A 519 3.22 15.49 -13.06
CA GLY A 519 4.09 14.57 -12.33
C GLY A 519 5.48 15.10 -11.99
N VAL A 520 6.37 14.16 -11.63
CA VAL A 520 7.76 14.44 -11.24
C VAL A 520 8.72 13.82 -12.25
N ARG A 521 9.72 14.57 -12.68
CA ARG A 521 10.83 14.07 -13.50
C ARG A 521 12.16 14.34 -12.80
N MET A 522 12.98 13.31 -12.70
CA MET A 522 14.39 13.38 -12.28
C MET A 522 15.27 13.05 -13.47
N THR A 523 16.27 13.86 -13.73
CA THR A 523 17.18 13.68 -14.87
C THR A 523 18.63 13.76 -14.42
N ALA A 524 19.47 12.86 -14.92
CA ALA A 524 20.90 12.86 -14.76
C ALA A 524 21.56 12.51 -16.12
N GLY A 525 21.98 13.55 -16.85
CA GLY A 525 22.50 13.42 -18.20
C GLY A 525 21.46 12.87 -19.19
N GLN A 526 21.72 11.71 -19.79
CA GLN A 526 20.82 11.04 -20.72
C GLN A 526 19.81 10.09 -20.03
N ASN A 527 19.86 10.02 -18.71
CA ASN A 527 18.99 9.14 -17.93
C ASN A 527 17.93 9.96 -17.20
N SER A 528 16.71 9.48 -17.15
CA SER A 528 15.65 10.11 -16.37
C SER A 528 14.61 9.12 -15.85
N LEU A 529 14.00 9.51 -14.72
CA LEU A 529 12.84 8.84 -14.12
C LEU A 529 11.66 9.82 -14.15
N TYR A 530 10.50 9.34 -14.57
CA TYR A 530 9.25 10.09 -14.57
C TYR A 530 8.22 9.37 -13.71
N VAL A 531 7.59 10.10 -12.82
CA VAL A 531 6.41 9.67 -12.07
C VAL A 531 5.26 10.57 -12.48
N THR A 532 4.24 10.01 -13.09
CA THR A 532 3.06 10.73 -13.59
C THR A 532 1.78 10.10 -13.07
N ASN A 533 0.66 10.75 -13.28
CA ASN A 533 -0.67 10.21 -12.97
C ASN A 533 -1.02 8.94 -13.78
N SER A 534 -0.30 8.67 -14.86
CA SER A 534 -0.51 7.53 -15.75
C SER A 534 0.53 6.41 -15.59
N GLY A 535 1.52 6.57 -14.69
CA GLY A 535 2.52 5.53 -14.43
C GLY A 535 3.92 6.08 -14.17
N VAL A 536 4.86 5.14 -14.00
CA VAL A 536 6.29 5.43 -13.81
C VAL A 536 7.06 5.01 -15.05
N TYR A 537 7.90 5.88 -15.54
CA TYR A 537 8.68 5.68 -16.75
C TYR A 537 10.16 5.97 -16.48
N LYS A 538 11.04 5.28 -17.15
CA LYS A 538 12.47 5.56 -17.14
C LYS A 538 13.01 5.77 -18.55
N THR A 539 13.99 6.64 -18.67
CA THR A 539 14.82 6.78 -19.85
C THR A 539 16.25 6.38 -19.45
N VAL A 540 16.86 5.48 -20.19
CA VAL A 540 18.26 5.08 -20.01
C VAL A 540 18.95 5.24 -21.34
N ASN A 541 20.01 6.07 -21.40
CA ASN A 541 20.75 6.39 -22.65
C ASN A 541 19.81 6.83 -23.79
N GLY A 542 18.79 7.63 -23.48
CA GLY A 542 17.82 8.13 -24.46
C GLY A 542 16.68 7.18 -24.84
N VAL A 543 16.64 5.95 -24.31
CA VAL A 543 15.59 4.98 -24.58
C VAL A 543 14.54 5.00 -23.48
N ASN A 544 13.29 5.27 -23.84
CA ASN A 544 12.16 5.32 -22.91
C ASN A 544 11.54 3.93 -22.69
N SER A 545 11.24 3.59 -21.44
CA SER A 545 10.50 2.38 -21.06
C SER A 545 9.56 2.66 -19.88
N ALA A 546 8.37 2.06 -19.88
CA ALA A 546 7.48 2.09 -18.70
C ALA A 546 8.01 1.16 -17.61
N ILE A 547 7.85 1.54 -16.35
CA ILE A 547 8.24 0.74 -15.18
C ILE A 547 7.00 0.13 -14.52
N GLY A 548 5.89 -0.05 -15.28
CA GLY A 548 4.64 -0.67 -14.81
C GLY A 548 3.61 0.31 -14.26
N ASP A 549 2.35 -0.12 -14.28
CA ASP A 549 1.19 0.64 -13.80
C ASP A 549 0.89 0.40 -12.31
N SER A 550 1.54 -0.56 -11.69
CA SER A 550 1.51 -0.78 -10.24
C SER A 550 2.79 -0.27 -9.64
N VAL A 551 2.72 0.26 -8.45
CA VAL A 551 3.84 0.75 -7.66
C VAL A 551 5.06 -0.14 -7.92
N ALA A 552 5.98 0.38 -8.70
CA ALA A 552 7.13 -0.38 -9.10
C ALA A 552 7.89 -0.80 -7.85
N VAL A 553 7.86 -2.06 -7.56
CA VAL A 553 8.76 -2.67 -6.60
C VAL A 553 10.12 -2.64 -7.27
N PHE A 554 10.94 -1.73 -6.86
CA PHE A 554 12.33 -1.70 -7.25
C PHE A 554 13.04 -2.77 -6.41
N GLY A 555 13.25 -3.92 -6.98
CA GLY A 555 14.07 -4.98 -6.43
C GLY A 555 15.51 -4.86 -6.93
#